data_450756a742543ec6811cecac121c79fa
#
_entry.id   450756a742543ec6811cecac121c79fa
#
_cell.length_a   1.000
_cell.length_b   1.000
_cell.length_c   1.000
_cell.angle_alpha   90.00
_cell.angle_beta   90.00
_cell.angle_gamma   90.00
#
_symmetry.space_group_name_H-M   'P 1'
#
loop_
_entity.id
_entity.type
_entity.pdbx_description
1 polymer ?
#
loop_
_entity_poly.entity_id
_entity_poly.type
_entity_poly.pdbx_seq_one_letter_code
_entity_poly.pdbx_strand_id
1 'polypeptide(L)'
;VSDYDLLELGAPDQWYDYFGGFTPDRSRDGRRVVDHDIDTQYIGMTANAYEPGEEAGYWHTHAQIEELYVFIAGTGQMGLDDEVVDVRAGSVVRVGQGVWRTWRAMPDSPGQLRWLCIRAGGGQIAHMPDDAERDVERPAPW
;
A
#
# COMPACT_ATOMS: atom_id res chain seq x y z
N VAL A 1 14.23 22.64 20.38
CA VAL A 1 13.09 21.73 20.29
C VAL A 1 13.45 20.58 19.35
N SER A 2 13.19 19.36 19.79
CA SER A 2 13.40 18.18 18.94
C SER A 2 12.34 18.13 17.84
N ASP A 3 12.75 17.70 16.67
CA ASP A 3 11.88 17.55 15.51
C ASP A 3 11.47 16.08 15.38
N TYR A 4 10.34 15.74 15.98
CA TYR A 4 9.75 14.40 15.84
C TYR A 4 8.23 14.45 15.99
N ASP A 5 7.57 13.47 15.43
CA ASP A 5 6.14 13.24 15.60
C ASP A 5 5.91 11.82 16.13
N LEU A 6 4.87 11.65 16.91
CA LEU A 6 4.39 10.35 17.37
C LEU A 6 2.95 10.17 16.92
N LEU A 7 2.68 9.09 16.22
CA LEU A 7 1.35 8.70 15.79
C LEU A 7 1.10 7.24 16.19
N GLU A 8 0.01 7.01 16.90
CA GLU A 8 -0.44 5.66 17.23
C GLU A 8 -1.40 5.16 16.16
N LEU A 9 -0.99 4.11 15.42
CA LEU A 9 -1.86 3.47 14.43
C LEU A 9 -2.87 2.52 15.07
N GLY A 10 -2.71 2.23 16.36
CA GLY A 10 -3.46 1.19 17.03
C GLY A 10 -2.96 -0.21 16.67
N ALA A 11 -3.60 -1.23 17.22
CA ALA A 11 -3.26 -2.61 16.90
C ALA A 11 -3.59 -2.92 15.43
N PRO A 12 -2.75 -3.73 14.74
CA PRO A 12 -2.97 -4.03 13.32
C PRO A 12 -4.33 -4.67 13.02
N ASP A 13 -4.91 -5.41 13.96
CA ASP A 13 -6.23 -6.01 13.81
C ASP A 13 -7.38 -5.00 13.81
N GLN A 14 -7.10 -3.73 14.09
CA GLN A 14 -8.05 -2.62 14.03
C GLN A 14 -7.89 -1.76 12.76
N TRP A 15 -6.89 -2.03 11.93
CA TRP A 15 -6.63 -1.19 10.76
C TRP A 15 -7.75 -1.20 9.72
N TYR A 16 -8.55 -2.26 9.67
CA TYR A 16 -9.69 -2.32 8.74
C TYR A 16 -10.77 -1.28 9.08
N ASP A 17 -10.81 -0.78 10.31
CA ASP A 17 -11.73 0.27 10.75
C ASP A 17 -11.38 1.65 10.18
N TYR A 18 -10.17 1.84 9.65
CA TYR A 18 -9.82 3.07 8.97
C TYR A 18 -10.53 3.15 7.62
N PHE A 19 -10.85 4.39 7.25
CA PHE A 19 -11.33 4.72 5.90
C PHE A 19 -10.47 5.85 5.39
N GLY A 20 -9.67 5.62 4.37
CA GLY A 20 -8.76 6.64 3.85
C GLY A 20 -8.19 6.32 2.49
N GLY A 21 -7.55 7.32 1.93
CA GLY A 21 -6.87 7.32 0.65
C GLY A 21 -6.25 8.67 0.38
N PHE A 22 -5.60 8.81 -0.76
CA PHE A 22 -4.96 10.08 -1.13
C PHE A 22 -5.98 11.16 -1.50
N THR A 23 -7.14 10.74 -2.03
CA THR A 23 -8.26 11.62 -2.36
C THR A 23 -9.56 10.97 -1.86
N PRO A 24 -10.63 11.75 -1.62
CA PRO A 24 -11.90 11.19 -1.15
C PRO A 24 -12.48 10.10 -2.06
N ASP A 25 -12.39 10.26 -3.37
CA ASP A 25 -12.90 9.32 -4.36
C ASP A 25 -12.05 8.04 -4.49
N ARG A 26 -10.86 8.01 -3.89
CA ARG A 26 -9.95 6.86 -3.84
C ARG A 26 -9.77 6.31 -2.44
N SER A 27 -10.60 6.75 -1.51
CA SER A 27 -10.61 6.24 -0.15
C SER A 27 -11.32 4.91 -0.07
N ARG A 28 -10.86 4.04 0.82
CA ARG A 28 -11.42 2.72 1.05
C ARG A 28 -11.30 2.31 2.51
N ASP A 29 -12.08 1.33 2.89
CA ASP A 29 -11.92 0.67 4.18
C ASP A 29 -10.54 0.01 4.26
N GLY A 30 -9.97 -0.01 5.45
CA GLY A 30 -8.70 -0.65 5.69
C GLY A 30 -7.49 0.11 5.16
N ARG A 31 -7.59 1.42 5.02
CA ARG A 31 -6.44 2.26 4.62
C ARG A 31 -6.34 3.51 5.46
N ARG A 32 -5.14 3.83 5.87
CA ARG A 32 -4.78 5.14 6.43
C ARG A 32 -3.52 5.66 5.77
N VAL A 33 -3.56 6.91 5.28
CA VAL A 33 -2.37 7.60 4.77
C VAL A 33 -1.71 8.29 5.96
N VAL A 34 -0.62 7.71 6.44
CA VAL A 34 0.05 8.16 7.67
C VAL A 34 0.61 9.56 7.52
N ASP A 35 1.19 9.87 6.37
CA ASP A 35 1.79 11.17 6.10
C ASP A 35 0.76 12.29 5.86
N HIS A 36 -0.54 12.01 5.91
CA HIS A 36 -1.57 13.05 6.03
C HIS A 36 -1.74 13.54 7.47
N ASP A 37 -1.25 12.78 8.45
CA ASP A 37 -1.44 13.05 9.87
C ASP A 37 -0.16 13.41 10.61
N ILE A 38 0.99 13.19 10.00
CA ILE A 38 2.31 13.60 10.49
C ILE A 38 3.10 14.27 9.37
N ASP A 39 4.06 15.12 9.75
CA ASP A 39 4.77 16.00 8.81
C ASP A 39 6.08 15.36 8.34
N THR A 40 5.97 14.39 7.42
CA THR A 40 7.15 13.80 6.79
C THR A 40 7.65 14.67 5.64
N GLN A 41 8.95 14.65 5.38
CA GLN A 41 9.56 15.44 4.31
C GLN A 41 9.90 14.60 3.07
N TYR A 42 10.45 13.41 3.25
CA TYR A 42 11.03 12.64 2.14
C TYR A 42 10.40 11.27 1.95
N ILE A 43 9.62 10.81 2.93
CA ILE A 43 8.97 9.51 2.92
C ILE A 43 7.48 9.64 3.18
N GLY A 44 6.71 8.71 2.63
CA GLY A 44 5.30 8.57 2.93
C GLY A 44 4.98 7.12 3.25
N MET A 45 3.88 6.89 3.93
CA MET A 45 3.47 5.56 4.33
C MET A 45 1.97 5.43 4.37
N THR A 46 1.46 4.27 3.94
CA THR A 46 0.08 3.87 4.20
C THR A 46 0.07 2.59 5.04
N ALA A 47 -0.89 2.49 5.95
CA ALA A 47 -1.24 1.27 6.64
C ALA A 47 -2.48 0.67 5.97
N ASN A 48 -2.46 -0.64 5.71
CA ASN A 48 -3.45 -1.30 4.86
C ASN A 48 -3.90 -2.63 5.44
N ALA A 49 -5.19 -2.91 5.29
CA ALA A 49 -5.79 -4.20 5.60
C ALA A 49 -6.82 -4.58 4.54
N TYR A 50 -6.80 -5.83 4.10
CA TYR A 50 -7.81 -6.44 3.23
C TYR A 50 -8.43 -7.64 3.93
N GLU A 51 -9.74 -7.80 3.77
CA GLU A 51 -10.40 -9.05 4.09
C GLU A 51 -9.97 -10.15 3.11
N PRO A 52 -10.02 -11.44 3.50
CA PRO A 52 -9.73 -12.52 2.57
C PRO A 52 -10.55 -12.38 1.28
N GLY A 53 -9.87 -12.48 0.14
CA GLY A 53 -10.50 -12.36 -1.18
C GLY A 53 -10.62 -10.96 -1.73
N GLU A 54 -10.37 -9.92 -0.94
CA GLU A 54 -10.34 -8.56 -1.47
C GLU A 54 -9.14 -8.34 -2.38
N GLU A 55 -9.33 -7.53 -3.40
CA GLU A 55 -8.27 -7.18 -4.35
C GLU A 55 -8.31 -5.70 -4.72
N ALA A 56 -7.21 -5.20 -5.25
CA ALA A 56 -7.08 -3.81 -5.64
C ALA A 56 -8.09 -3.41 -6.73
N GLY A 57 -8.29 -4.27 -7.72
CA GLY A 57 -9.19 -4.02 -8.82
C GLY A 57 -8.60 -3.10 -9.90
N TYR A 58 -7.33 -2.78 -9.82
CA TYR A 58 -6.61 -1.98 -10.81
C TYR A 58 -5.11 -2.24 -10.71
N TRP A 59 -4.41 -1.90 -11.79
CA TRP A 59 -2.96 -1.83 -11.80
C TRP A 59 -2.52 -0.37 -11.71
N HIS A 60 -1.35 -0.12 -11.10
CA HIS A 60 -0.75 1.20 -11.17
C HIS A 60 0.77 1.10 -11.24
N THR A 61 1.38 2.20 -11.66
CA THR A 61 2.83 2.38 -11.70
C THR A 61 3.19 3.79 -11.28
N HIS A 62 4.42 3.96 -10.86
CA HIS A 62 4.99 5.28 -10.52
C HIS A 62 6.20 5.56 -11.40
N ALA A 63 6.30 6.80 -11.89
CA ALA A 63 7.43 7.22 -12.70
C ALA A 63 8.68 7.57 -11.86
N GLN A 64 8.48 8.08 -10.65
CA GLN A 64 9.56 8.57 -9.78
C GLN A 64 9.60 7.88 -8.43
N ILE A 65 8.45 7.48 -7.88
CA ILE A 65 8.35 6.89 -6.56
C ILE A 65 8.77 5.42 -6.59
N GLU A 66 9.63 5.07 -5.64
CA GLU A 66 9.94 3.69 -5.25
C GLU A 66 9.09 3.32 -4.04
N GLU A 67 8.61 2.09 -3.96
CA GLU A 67 7.79 1.62 -2.84
C GLU A 67 8.35 0.36 -2.21
N LEU A 68 8.21 0.26 -0.88
CA LEU A 68 8.38 -0.96 -0.11
C LEU A 68 7.04 -1.39 0.47
N TYR A 69 6.63 -2.60 0.13
CA TYR A 69 5.47 -3.27 0.72
C TYR A 69 5.97 -4.22 1.80
N VAL A 70 5.59 -3.97 3.04
CA VAL A 70 6.00 -4.78 4.20
C VAL A 70 4.77 -5.49 4.73
N PHE A 71 4.66 -6.79 4.48
CA PHE A 71 3.51 -7.59 4.90
C PHE A 71 3.72 -8.10 6.31
N ILE A 72 2.71 -7.93 7.16
CA ILE A 72 2.81 -8.26 8.59
C ILE A 72 1.81 -9.31 9.06
N ALA A 73 0.77 -9.60 8.26
CA ALA A 73 -0.24 -10.60 8.62
C ALA A 73 -0.93 -11.12 7.35
N GLY A 74 -1.46 -12.32 7.42
CA GLY A 74 -2.25 -12.91 6.35
C GLY A 74 -1.42 -13.46 5.21
N THR A 75 -2.10 -13.88 4.14
CA THR A 75 -1.51 -14.34 2.89
C THR A 75 -2.14 -13.61 1.71
N GLY A 76 -1.33 -13.30 0.72
CA GLY A 76 -1.77 -12.59 -0.47
C GLY A 76 -0.88 -12.85 -1.66
N GLN A 77 -1.13 -12.10 -2.72
CA GLN A 77 -0.31 -12.11 -3.93
C GLN A 77 -0.15 -10.69 -4.46
N MET A 78 0.99 -10.42 -5.08
CA MET A 78 1.20 -9.23 -5.87
C MET A 78 1.43 -9.63 -7.33
N GLY A 79 0.75 -8.94 -8.25
CA GLY A 79 1.12 -8.93 -9.65
C GLY A 79 2.16 -7.83 -9.85
N LEU A 80 3.28 -8.17 -10.49
CA LEU A 80 4.40 -7.27 -10.75
C LEU A 80 4.80 -7.44 -12.21
N ASP A 81 4.38 -6.50 -13.08
CA ASP A 81 4.45 -6.64 -14.52
C ASP A 81 3.81 -7.96 -15.00
N ASP A 82 4.60 -8.93 -15.47
CA ASP A 82 4.11 -10.22 -15.96
C ASP A 82 4.25 -11.35 -14.92
N GLU A 83 4.70 -11.04 -13.72
CA GLU A 83 4.92 -12.04 -12.66
C GLU A 83 3.88 -11.94 -11.57
N VAL A 84 3.63 -13.04 -10.88
CA VAL A 84 2.82 -13.11 -9.67
C VAL A 84 3.70 -13.68 -8.56
N VAL A 85 3.77 -12.98 -7.44
CA VAL A 85 4.53 -13.43 -6.28
C VAL A 85 3.60 -13.61 -5.08
N ASP A 86 3.84 -14.68 -4.31
CA ASP A 86 3.14 -14.91 -3.05
C ASP A 86 3.74 -14.04 -1.96
N VAL A 87 2.89 -13.49 -1.11
CA VAL A 87 3.30 -12.68 0.05
C VAL A 87 2.61 -13.19 1.31
N ARG A 88 3.30 -13.03 2.43
CA ARG A 88 2.83 -13.43 3.76
C ARG A 88 3.51 -12.59 4.83
N ALA A 89 3.16 -12.79 6.09
CA ALA A 89 3.83 -12.12 7.19
C ALA A 89 5.35 -12.27 7.08
N GLY A 90 6.08 -11.15 7.05
CA GLY A 90 7.53 -11.10 6.87
C GLY A 90 7.98 -10.89 5.43
N SER A 91 7.09 -10.96 4.44
CA SER A 91 7.46 -10.63 3.05
C SER A 91 7.71 -9.13 2.92
N VAL A 92 8.79 -8.77 2.25
CA VAL A 92 9.11 -7.39 1.88
C VAL A 92 9.32 -7.34 0.38
N VAL A 93 8.53 -6.53 -0.30
CA VAL A 93 8.59 -6.38 -1.76
C VAL A 93 8.98 -4.95 -2.09
N ARG A 94 10.13 -4.76 -2.73
CA ARG A 94 10.49 -3.48 -3.31
C ARG A 94 9.94 -3.40 -4.73
N VAL A 95 9.24 -2.31 -5.02
CA VAL A 95 8.72 -2.05 -6.36
C VAL A 95 9.39 -0.79 -6.88
N GLY A 96 10.23 -0.94 -7.90
CA GLY A 96 10.94 0.16 -8.53
C GLY A 96 10.07 0.96 -9.48
N GLN A 97 10.64 2.05 -9.97
CA GLN A 97 9.97 2.95 -10.92
C GLN A 97 9.61 2.19 -12.21
N GLY A 98 8.45 2.48 -12.73
CA GLY A 98 7.95 1.90 -13.98
C GLY A 98 7.35 0.50 -13.88
N VAL A 99 7.48 -0.17 -12.76
CA VAL A 99 6.89 -1.50 -12.56
C VAL A 99 5.39 -1.34 -12.31
N TRP A 100 4.58 -2.04 -13.08
CA TRP A 100 3.13 -2.12 -12.87
C TRP A 100 2.84 -3.12 -11.75
N ARG A 101 1.96 -2.76 -10.79
CA ARG A 101 1.60 -3.62 -9.68
C ARG A 101 0.10 -3.62 -9.42
N THR A 102 -0.34 -4.75 -8.91
CA THR A 102 -1.64 -4.96 -8.31
C THR A 102 -1.49 -5.97 -7.18
N TRP A 103 -2.49 -6.12 -6.32
CA TRP A 103 -2.39 -7.02 -5.17
C TRP A 103 -3.76 -7.55 -4.76
N ARG A 104 -3.75 -8.66 -4.05
CA ARG A 104 -4.94 -9.23 -3.41
C ARG A 104 -4.60 -9.95 -2.11
N ALA A 105 -5.60 -10.06 -1.23
CA ALA A 105 -5.59 -11.05 -0.17
C ALA A 105 -6.06 -12.39 -0.76
N MET A 106 -5.41 -13.48 -0.36
CA MET A 106 -5.87 -14.80 -0.79
C MET A 106 -7.25 -15.08 -0.21
N PRO A 107 -8.15 -15.73 -0.98
CA PRO A 107 -9.46 -16.12 -0.46
C PRO A 107 -9.38 -17.04 0.74
N ASP A 108 -8.33 -17.84 0.85
CA ASP A 108 -8.06 -18.76 1.96
C ASP A 108 -7.08 -18.20 3.00
N SER A 109 -6.82 -16.89 2.97
CA SER A 109 -5.99 -16.26 4.00
C SER A 109 -6.55 -16.56 5.39
N PRO A 110 -5.70 -16.92 6.38
CA PRO A 110 -6.18 -17.24 7.72
C PRO A 110 -6.75 -16.05 8.51
N GLY A 111 -6.69 -14.86 7.92
CA GLY A 111 -7.21 -13.63 8.47
C GLY A 111 -6.96 -12.52 7.47
N GLN A 112 -7.09 -11.29 7.91
CA GLN A 112 -6.81 -10.13 7.06
C GLN A 112 -5.36 -10.13 6.56
N LEU A 113 -5.16 -9.76 5.31
CA LEU A 113 -3.85 -9.37 4.80
C LEU A 113 -3.57 -7.95 5.28
N ARG A 114 -2.46 -7.74 5.99
CA ARG A 114 -2.07 -6.43 6.51
C ARG A 114 -0.66 -6.08 6.08
N TRP A 115 -0.49 -4.85 5.65
CA TRP A 115 0.82 -4.40 5.18
C TRP A 115 0.99 -2.89 5.34
N LEU A 116 2.26 -2.49 5.36
CA LEU A 116 2.68 -1.11 5.21
C LEU A 116 3.19 -0.90 3.80
N CYS A 117 2.84 0.20 3.18
CA CYS A 117 3.46 0.65 1.93
C CYS A 117 4.23 1.93 2.21
N ILE A 118 5.55 1.86 2.09
CA ILE A 118 6.45 2.98 2.32
C ILE A 118 6.92 3.46 0.96
N ARG A 119 6.86 4.77 0.72
CA ARG A 119 7.22 5.35 -0.56
C ARG A 119 8.22 6.49 -0.40
N ALA A 120 9.12 6.62 -1.37
CA ALA A 120 10.06 7.72 -1.47
C ALA A 120 10.38 7.97 -2.94
N GLY A 121 10.60 9.22 -3.32
CA GLY A 121 10.83 9.60 -4.71
C GLY A 121 12.08 10.43 -4.95
N GLY A 122 13.08 10.37 -4.04
CA GLY A 122 14.35 11.06 -4.21
C GLY A 122 14.37 12.55 -3.88
N GLY A 123 13.25 13.11 -3.47
CA GLY A 123 13.10 14.51 -3.05
C GLY A 123 12.01 14.63 -2.01
N GLN A 124 11.46 15.82 -1.82
CA GLN A 124 10.30 15.98 -0.93
C GLN A 124 9.15 15.11 -1.39
N ILE A 125 8.53 14.41 -0.44
CA ILE A 125 7.41 13.53 -0.76
C ILE A 125 6.14 14.35 -1.05
N ALA A 126 5.44 13.99 -2.11
CA ALA A 126 4.08 14.47 -2.34
C ALA A 126 3.13 13.66 -1.46
N HIS A 127 2.38 14.33 -0.59
CA HIS A 127 1.38 13.68 0.26
C HIS A 127 0.15 13.23 -0.53
N MET A 128 0.06 13.67 -1.77
CA MET A 128 -0.83 13.16 -2.81
C MET A 128 0.04 12.91 -4.05
N PRO A 129 0.48 11.66 -4.28
CA PRO A 129 1.36 11.36 -5.40
C PRO A 129 0.74 11.76 -6.75
N ASP A 130 1.53 12.38 -7.60
CA ASP A 130 1.12 12.87 -8.92
C ASP A 130 1.88 12.20 -10.08
N ASP A 131 2.76 11.26 -9.78
CA ASP A 131 3.58 10.54 -10.76
C ASP A 131 2.99 9.19 -11.16
N ALA A 132 1.81 8.84 -10.64
CA ALA A 132 1.19 7.54 -10.85
C ALA A 132 0.31 7.50 -12.10
N GLU A 133 0.37 6.37 -12.80
CA GLU A 133 -0.62 5.98 -13.80
C GLU A 133 -1.45 4.82 -13.28
N ARG A 134 -2.74 4.77 -13.62
CA ARG A 134 -3.64 3.69 -13.28
C ARG A 134 -4.18 3.04 -14.54
N ASP A 135 -4.29 1.71 -14.51
CA ASP A 135 -4.97 0.92 -15.54
C ASP A 135 -6.07 0.11 -14.86
N VAL A 136 -7.32 0.54 -15.09
CA VAL A 136 -8.50 -0.10 -14.52
C VAL A 136 -9.09 -1.17 -15.46
N GLU A 137 -8.58 -1.28 -16.66
CA GLU A 137 -9.07 -2.22 -17.68
C GLU A 137 -8.23 -3.48 -17.77
N ARG A 138 -6.96 -3.42 -17.38
CA ARG A 138 -6.07 -4.58 -17.39
C ARG A 138 -6.59 -5.63 -16.41
N PRO A 139 -6.83 -6.89 -16.87
CA PRO A 139 -7.29 -7.95 -15.99
C PRO A 139 -6.28 -8.24 -14.88
N ALA A 140 -6.79 -8.64 -13.72
CA ALA A 140 -5.95 -9.20 -12.67
C ALA A 140 -5.25 -10.48 -13.16
N PRO A 141 -4.04 -10.79 -12.66
CA PRO A 141 -3.27 -11.94 -13.15
C PRO A 141 -3.68 -13.27 -12.51
N TRP A 142 -4.67 -13.26 -11.66
CA TRP A 142 -5.20 -14.42 -10.95
C TRP A 142 -6.65 -14.72 -11.28
#